data_d40b781c1f157ffde38884105aad7327
#
_entry.id   d40b781c1f157ffde38884105aad7327
#
_cell.length_a   1.000
_cell.length_b   1.000
_cell.length_c   1.000
_cell.angle_alpha   90.00
_cell.angle_beta   90.00
_cell.angle_gamma   90.00
#
_symmetry.space_group_name_H-M   'P 1'
#
loop_
_entity.id
_entity.type
_entity.pdbx_description
1 polymer ?
#
loop_
_entity_poly.entity_id
_entity_poly.type
_entity_poly.pdbx_seq_one_letter_code
_entity_poly.pdbx_strand_id
1 'polypeptide(L)'
;EDGIRDTSVTGVQTCALPIFTGLSISLLYLLTNEIFINLMTDIEVIRNLSFDHVIWLIAFPFFASFCYQFDGIFIGASQTVELRNSMIISVGAYLIFTFLLIKSYGNTGLWISLLLFMIIRALTLFYNLKKIFIRFK
;
A
#
# COMPACT_ATOMS: atom_id res chain seq x y z
N GLU A 1 -7.97 -26.74 -24.61
CA GLU A 1 -8.90 -26.37 -23.51
C GLU A 1 -8.19 -26.26 -22.15
N ASP A 2 -7.14 -27.06 -21.91
CA ASP A 2 -6.41 -27.03 -20.61
C ASP A 2 -5.55 -25.78 -20.40
N GLY A 3 -5.02 -25.18 -21.46
CA GLY A 3 -4.18 -23.96 -21.35
C GLY A 3 -4.92 -22.70 -20.89
N ILE A 4 -6.23 -22.60 -21.14
CA ILE A 4 -7.05 -21.45 -20.73
C ILE A 4 -7.43 -21.55 -19.24
N ARG A 5 -7.56 -22.76 -18.74
CA ARG A 5 -7.92 -23.04 -17.35
C ARG A 5 -6.77 -22.69 -16.40
N ASP A 6 -5.54 -23.00 -16.76
CA ASP A 6 -4.36 -22.69 -15.97
C ASP A 6 -4.08 -21.18 -15.86
N THR A 7 -4.29 -20.44 -16.95
CA THR A 7 -4.10 -18.97 -16.94
C THR A 7 -5.14 -18.26 -16.10
N SER A 8 -6.38 -18.75 -16.04
CA SER A 8 -7.44 -18.16 -15.21
C SER A 8 -7.21 -18.42 -13.71
N VAL A 9 -6.78 -19.62 -13.34
CA VAL A 9 -6.45 -19.98 -11.96
C VAL A 9 -5.23 -19.19 -11.46
N THR A 10 -4.19 -19.08 -12.29
CA THR A 10 -2.99 -18.29 -11.97
C THR A 10 -3.32 -16.80 -11.81
N GLY A 11 -4.22 -16.27 -12.65
CA GLY A 11 -4.68 -14.87 -12.56
C GLY A 11 -5.40 -14.58 -11.25
N VAL A 12 -6.32 -15.44 -10.81
CA VAL A 12 -7.05 -15.29 -9.54
C VAL A 12 -6.11 -15.42 -8.34
N GLN A 13 -5.17 -16.36 -8.37
CA GLN A 13 -4.16 -16.52 -7.31
C GLN A 13 -3.25 -15.30 -7.21
N THR A 14 -2.84 -14.73 -8.33
CA THR A 14 -1.98 -13.54 -8.36
C THR A 14 -2.69 -12.31 -7.79
N CYS A 15 -4.02 -12.22 -7.95
CA CYS A 15 -4.82 -11.14 -7.39
C CYS A 15 -5.16 -11.34 -5.90
N ALA A 16 -5.42 -12.57 -5.47
CA ALA A 16 -5.83 -12.86 -4.10
C ALA A 16 -4.64 -12.87 -3.12
N LEU A 17 -3.48 -13.35 -3.56
CA LEU A 17 -2.30 -13.54 -2.70
C LEU A 17 -1.83 -12.25 -1.99
N PRO A 18 -1.67 -11.08 -2.66
CA PRO A 18 -1.25 -9.86 -1.99
C PRO A 18 -2.25 -9.36 -0.92
N ILE A 19 -3.55 -9.56 -1.16
CA ILE A 19 -4.58 -9.18 -0.19
C ILE A 19 -4.50 -10.08 1.05
N PHE A 20 -4.37 -11.39 0.86
CA PHE A 20 -4.22 -12.34 1.97
C PHE A 20 -2.95 -12.09 2.77
N THR A 21 -1.82 -11.84 2.10
CA THR A 21 -0.56 -11.52 2.79
C THR A 21 -0.64 -10.21 3.54
N GLY A 22 -1.21 -9.15 2.97
CA GLY A 22 -1.41 -7.87 3.64
C GLY A 22 -2.31 -7.98 4.86
N LEU A 23 -3.41 -8.75 4.76
CA LEU A 23 -4.33 -9.01 5.85
C LEU A 23 -3.68 -9.84 6.96
N SER A 24 -2.90 -10.86 6.59
CA SER A 24 -2.16 -11.70 7.54
C SER A 24 -1.10 -10.91 8.30
N ILE A 25 -0.38 -10.02 7.62
CA ILE A 25 0.62 -9.15 8.24
C ILE A 25 -0.05 -8.13 9.17
N SER A 26 -1.16 -7.51 8.76
CA SER A 26 -1.92 -6.60 9.61
C SER A 26 -2.43 -7.29 10.87
N LEU A 27 -2.95 -8.52 10.73
CA LEU A 27 -3.41 -9.32 11.86
C LEU A 27 -2.24 -9.72 12.78
N LEU A 28 -1.11 -10.11 12.20
CA LEU A 28 0.10 -10.42 12.96
C LEU A 28 0.56 -9.22 13.79
N TYR A 29 0.63 -8.03 13.19
CA TYR A 29 0.98 -6.80 13.92
C TYR A 29 -0.04 -6.48 15.01
N LEU A 30 -1.32 -6.68 14.76
CA LEU A 30 -2.36 -6.46 15.76
C LEU A 30 -2.20 -7.38 16.99
N LEU A 31 -1.79 -8.63 16.78
CA LEU A 31 -1.62 -9.61 17.86
C LEU A 31 -0.27 -9.50 18.58
N THR A 32 0.77 -9.04 17.89
CA THR A 32 2.16 -9.06 18.39
C THR A 32 2.77 -7.68 18.63
N ASN A 33 1.98 -6.60 18.49
CA ASN A 33 2.49 -5.23 18.61
C ASN A 33 3.23 -4.98 19.94
N GLU A 34 2.70 -5.44 21.06
CA GLU A 34 3.33 -5.28 22.38
C GLU A 34 4.68 -5.98 22.46
N ILE A 35 4.75 -7.23 21.98
CA ILE A 35 5.98 -8.02 21.98
C ILE A 35 7.02 -7.34 21.08
N PHE A 36 6.59 -6.88 19.91
CA PHE A 36 7.47 -6.25 18.92
C PHE A 36 8.05 -4.93 19.43
N ILE A 37 7.21 -4.07 19.99
CA ILE A 37 7.65 -2.78 20.53
C ILE A 37 8.56 -2.98 21.75
N ASN A 38 8.23 -3.90 22.67
CA ASN A 38 9.04 -4.19 23.83
C ASN A 38 10.40 -4.81 23.47
N LEU A 39 10.48 -5.56 22.37
CA LEU A 39 11.72 -6.13 21.87
C LEU A 39 12.63 -5.07 21.19
N MET A 40 12.01 -4.06 20.54
CA MET A 40 12.74 -3.05 19.78
C MET A 40 13.33 -1.93 20.66
N THR A 41 12.72 -1.63 21.81
CA THR A 41 13.20 -0.54 22.65
C THR A 41 12.89 -0.73 24.12
N ASP A 42 13.91 -0.47 24.96
CA ASP A 42 13.79 -0.44 26.41
C ASP A 42 13.46 0.96 26.95
N ILE A 43 13.48 1.99 26.09
CA ILE A 43 13.23 3.37 26.47
C ILE A 43 11.72 3.61 26.56
N GLU A 44 11.21 3.85 27.76
CA GLU A 44 9.79 3.97 28.06
C GLU A 44 9.09 5.10 27.26
N VAL A 45 9.76 6.22 27.05
CA VAL A 45 9.23 7.35 26.28
C VAL A 45 9.01 6.97 24.81
N ILE A 46 9.96 6.24 24.20
CA ILE A 46 9.86 5.78 22.81
C ILE A 46 8.80 4.70 22.69
N ARG A 47 8.69 3.82 23.68
CA ARG A 47 7.69 2.76 23.73
C ARG A 47 6.27 3.35 23.71
N ASN A 48 5.99 4.31 24.59
CA ASN A 48 4.68 4.97 24.65
C ASN A 48 4.34 5.69 23.34
N LEU A 49 5.31 6.41 22.76
CA LEU A 49 5.13 7.06 21.46
C LEU A 49 4.87 6.06 20.33
N SER A 50 5.47 4.86 20.41
CA SER A 50 5.25 3.80 19.42
C SER A 50 3.84 3.21 19.54
N PHE A 51 3.33 3.03 20.76
CA PHE A 51 1.95 2.57 20.99
C PHE A 51 0.91 3.56 20.44
N ASP A 52 1.14 4.86 20.54
CA ASP A 52 0.25 5.89 19.99
C ASP A 52 0.15 5.80 18.45
N HIS A 53 1.16 5.21 17.80
CA HIS A 53 1.23 5.11 16.34
C HIS A 53 1.01 3.69 15.80
N VAL A 54 0.76 2.71 16.64
CA VAL A 54 0.54 1.29 16.25
C VAL A 54 -0.60 1.15 15.25
N ILE A 55 -1.65 1.95 15.38
CA ILE A 55 -2.81 1.89 14.48
C ILE A 55 -2.41 2.12 13.02
N TRP A 56 -1.44 3.01 12.77
CA TRP A 56 -0.93 3.28 11.42
C TRP A 56 -0.13 2.10 10.88
N LEU A 57 0.65 1.45 11.74
CA LEU A 57 1.45 0.29 11.39
C LEU A 57 0.56 -0.90 11.00
N ILE A 58 -0.59 -1.07 11.67
CA ILE A 58 -1.58 -2.11 11.37
C ILE A 58 -2.33 -1.79 10.09
N ALA A 59 -2.72 -0.53 9.87
CA ALA A 59 -3.48 -0.12 8.71
C ALA A 59 -2.65 -0.14 7.41
N PHE A 60 -1.36 0.19 7.50
CA PHE A 60 -0.50 0.37 6.33
C PHE A 60 -0.38 -0.87 5.42
N PRO A 61 -0.12 -2.11 5.91
CA PRO A 61 -0.03 -3.29 5.07
C PRO A 61 -1.34 -3.59 4.32
N PHE A 62 -2.48 -3.27 4.93
CA PHE A 62 -3.78 -3.42 4.29
C PHE A 62 -3.92 -2.52 3.07
N PHE A 63 -3.66 -1.21 3.20
CA PHE A 63 -3.72 -0.28 2.06
C PHE A 63 -2.62 -0.55 1.03
N ALA A 64 -1.43 -0.92 1.48
CA ALA A 64 -0.32 -1.26 0.62
C ALA A 64 -0.62 -2.47 -0.28
N SER A 65 -1.32 -3.48 0.23
CA SER A 65 -1.67 -4.68 -0.55
C SER A 65 -2.52 -4.36 -1.78
N PHE A 66 -3.48 -3.45 -1.67
CA PHE A 66 -4.26 -2.99 -2.82
C PHE A 66 -3.39 -2.26 -3.85
N CYS A 67 -2.49 -1.40 -3.37
CA CYS A 67 -1.60 -0.67 -4.25
C CYS A 67 -0.67 -1.60 -5.04
N TYR A 68 -0.04 -2.56 -4.36
CA TYR A 68 0.83 -3.54 -4.99
C TYR A 68 0.11 -4.47 -5.95
N GLN A 69 -1.16 -4.76 -5.69
CA GLN A 69 -1.98 -5.54 -6.64
C GLN A 69 -2.15 -4.80 -7.96
N PHE A 70 -2.45 -3.50 -7.93
CA PHE A 70 -2.52 -2.70 -9.16
C PHE A 70 -1.16 -2.63 -9.86
N ASP A 71 -0.07 -2.45 -9.11
CA ASP A 71 1.28 -2.46 -9.67
C ASP A 71 1.54 -3.76 -10.44
N GLY A 72 1.19 -4.92 -9.86
CA GLY A 72 1.34 -6.23 -10.50
C GLY A 72 0.55 -6.35 -11.81
N ILE A 73 -0.68 -5.83 -11.85
CA ILE A 73 -1.51 -5.82 -13.07
C ILE A 73 -0.85 -4.98 -14.19
N PHE A 74 -0.33 -3.80 -13.86
CA PHE A 74 0.31 -2.91 -14.83
C PHE A 74 1.64 -3.47 -15.33
N ILE A 75 2.42 -4.13 -14.46
CA ILE A 75 3.66 -4.83 -14.86
C ILE A 75 3.32 -5.99 -15.78
N GLY A 76 2.33 -6.82 -15.43
CA GLY A 76 1.88 -7.93 -16.25
C GLY A 76 1.33 -7.52 -17.63
N ALA A 77 0.69 -6.35 -17.70
CA ALA A 77 0.21 -5.74 -18.93
C ALA A 77 1.29 -4.99 -19.73
N SER A 78 2.55 -4.99 -19.25
CA SER A 78 3.68 -4.23 -19.84
C SER A 78 3.43 -2.71 -19.97
N GLN A 79 2.56 -2.16 -19.12
CA GLN A 79 2.19 -0.73 -19.11
C GLN A 79 3.05 0.04 -18.11
N THR A 80 4.36 -0.01 -18.28
CA THR A 80 5.35 0.59 -17.37
C THR A 80 5.34 2.11 -17.39
N VAL A 81 4.87 2.73 -18.48
CA VAL A 81 4.79 4.20 -18.61
C VAL A 81 3.72 4.77 -17.68
N GLU A 82 2.54 4.15 -17.66
CA GLU A 82 1.44 4.52 -16.77
C GLU A 82 1.82 4.31 -15.31
N LEU A 83 2.52 3.20 -15.01
CA LEU A 83 3.03 2.91 -13.68
C LEU A 83 4.00 4.00 -13.20
N ARG A 84 4.96 4.37 -14.04
CA ARG A 84 5.92 5.46 -13.76
C ARG A 84 5.22 6.79 -13.54
N ASN A 85 4.28 7.15 -14.40
CA ASN A 85 3.55 8.41 -14.30
C ASN A 85 2.71 8.48 -13.01
N SER A 86 2.05 7.38 -12.64
CA SER A 86 1.34 7.26 -11.37
C SER A 86 2.28 7.46 -10.17
N MET A 87 3.49 6.88 -10.21
CA MET A 87 4.50 7.08 -9.19
C MET A 87 4.90 8.54 -9.04
N ILE A 88 5.20 9.23 -10.14
CA ILE A 88 5.63 10.64 -10.13
C ILE A 88 4.53 11.52 -9.51
N ILE A 89 3.27 11.32 -9.91
CA ILE A 89 2.13 12.07 -9.38
C ILE A 89 1.98 11.81 -7.88
N SER A 90 2.03 10.55 -7.47
CA SER A 90 1.83 10.16 -6.06
C SER A 90 2.96 10.65 -5.16
N VAL A 91 4.21 10.59 -5.62
CA VAL A 91 5.37 11.12 -4.87
C VAL A 91 5.30 12.64 -4.77
N GLY A 92 4.93 13.34 -5.85
CA GLY A 92 4.72 14.79 -5.82
C GLY A 92 3.65 15.19 -4.81
N ALA A 93 2.51 14.52 -4.82
CA ALA A 93 1.44 14.73 -3.85
C ALA A 93 1.91 14.43 -2.41
N TYR A 94 2.61 13.32 -2.21
CA TYR A 94 3.18 12.97 -0.91
C TYR A 94 4.08 14.06 -0.33
N LEU A 95 5.00 14.60 -1.13
CA LEU A 95 5.90 15.66 -0.68
C LEU A 95 5.13 16.93 -0.28
N ILE A 96 4.11 17.32 -1.05
CA ILE A 96 3.26 18.48 -0.76
C ILE A 96 2.49 18.24 0.55
N PHE A 97 1.81 17.10 0.69
CA PHE A 97 1.04 16.79 1.89
C PHE A 97 1.93 16.63 3.12
N THR A 98 3.10 16.02 2.98
CA THR A 98 4.08 15.89 4.06
C THR A 98 4.51 17.27 4.55
N PHE A 99 4.87 18.18 3.64
CA PHE A 99 5.29 19.52 4.02
C PHE A 99 4.19 20.32 4.74
N LEU A 100 2.94 20.18 4.30
CA LEU A 100 1.80 20.87 4.90
C LEU A 100 1.40 20.26 6.26
N LEU A 101 1.32 18.93 6.33
CA LEU A 101 0.78 18.22 7.50
C LEU A 101 1.80 18.06 8.63
N ILE A 102 3.09 17.96 8.34
CA ILE A 102 4.13 17.92 9.38
C ILE A 102 4.09 19.18 10.25
N LYS A 103 3.86 20.35 9.63
CA LYS A 103 3.82 21.61 10.35
C LYS A 103 2.65 21.70 11.34
N SER A 104 1.52 21.04 11.01
CA SER A 104 0.29 21.11 11.82
C SER A 104 0.14 19.92 12.78
N TYR A 105 0.54 18.72 12.37
CA TYR A 105 0.28 17.45 13.08
C TYR A 105 1.55 16.68 13.47
N GLY A 106 2.75 17.23 13.21
CA GLY A 106 4.02 16.58 13.54
C GLY A 106 4.14 15.17 12.93
N ASN A 107 4.50 14.18 13.76
CA ASN A 107 4.70 12.78 13.31
C ASN A 107 3.42 12.13 12.76
N THR A 108 2.26 12.43 13.33
CA THR A 108 0.97 11.92 12.81
C THR A 108 0.70 12.43 11.39
N GLY A 109 1.11 13.67 11.07
CA GLY A 109 1.02 14.23 9.73
C GLY A 109 1.83 13.45 8.70
N LEU A 110 2.97 12.88 9.08
CA LEU A 110 3.77 12.00 8.23
C LEU A 110 3.01 10.71 7.89
N TRP A 111 2.41 10.06 8.89
CA TRP A 111 1.63 8.84 8.70
C TRP A 111 0.41 9.06 7.80
N ILE A 112 -0.31 10.16 7.99
CA ILE A 112 -1.43 10.55 7.14
C ILE A 112 -0.97 10.77 5.70
N SER A 113 0.16 11.47 5.48
CA SER A 113 0.72 11.70 4.15
C SER A 113 1.09 10.39 3.46
N LEU A 114 1.62 9.43 4.20
CA LEU A 114 2.00 8.12 3.68
C LEU A 114 0.76 7.30 3.25
N LEU A 115 -0.32 7.32 4.01
CA LEU A 115 -1.58 6.71 3.61
C LEU A 115 -2.19 7.40 2.38
N LEU A 116 -2.17 8.73 2.35
CA LEU A 116 -2.63 9.49 1.17
C LEU A 116 -1.82 9.14 -0.07
N PHE A 117 -0.51 8.95 0.06
CA PHE A 117 0.33 8.48 -1.04
C PHE A 117 -0.17 7.15 -1.61
N MET A 118 -0.46 6.16 -0.76
CA MET A 118 -0.97 4.87 -1.20
C MET A 118 -2.35 4.98 -1.87
N ILE A 119 -3.23 5.79 -1.31
CA ILE A 119 -4.58 6.02 -1.86
C ILE A 119 -4.49 6.71 -3.23
N ILE A 120 -3.71 7.79 -3.36
CA ILE A 120 -3.55 8.52 -4.62
C ILE A 120 -2.94 7.60 -5.68
N ARG A 121 -1.95 6.79 -5.31
CA ARG A 121 -1.34 5.81 -6.22
C ARG A 121 -2.37 4.79 -6.70
N ALA A 122 -3.13 4.19 -5.80
CA ALA A 122 -4.18 3.24 -6.15
C ALA A 122 -5.25 3.88 -7.07
N LEU A 123 -5.69 5.10 -6.78
CA LEU A 123 -6.68 5.82 -7.58
C LEU A 123 -6.14 6.17 -8.98
N THR A 124 -4.91 6.64 -9.10
CA THR A 124 -4.31 6.97 -10.40
C THR A 124 -4.13 5.72 -11.27
N LEU A 125 -3.74 4.60 -10.69
CA LEU A 125 -3.67 3.32 -11.39
C LEU A 125 -5.06 2.82 -11.77
N PHE A 126 -6.03 2.86 -10.85
CA PHE A 126 -7.41 2.48 -11.14
C PHE A 126 -8.02 3.27 -12.29
N TYR A 127 -7.78 4.58 -12.34
CA TYR A 127 -8.23 5.43 -13.44
C TYR A 127 -7.60 5.02 -14.78
N ASN A 128 -6.32 4.69 -14.78
CA ASN A 128 -5.61 4.24 -15.98
C ASN A 128 -5.99 2.81 -16.40
N LEU A 129 -6.50 2.00 -15.48
CA LEU A 129 -6.95 0.63 -15.77
C LEU A 129 -8.05 0.61 -16.85
N LYS A 130 -8.94 1.60 -16.86
CA LYS A 130 -9.95 1.77 -17.90
C LYS A 130 -9.33 1.92 -19.29
N LYS A 131 -8.21 2.59 -19.42
CA LYS A 131 -7.51 2.76 -20.72
C LYS A 131 -6.93 1.44 -21.23
N ILE A 132 -6.48 0.57 -20.32
CA ILE A 132 -5.96 -0.75 -20.68
C ILE A 132 -7.09 -1.59 -21.27
N PHE A 133 -8.24 -1.67 -20.61
CA PHE A 133 -9.38 -2.45 -21.10
C PHE A 133 -9.93 -1.97 -22.44
N ILE A 134 -9.88 -0.67 -22.72
CA ILE A 134 -10.31 -0.12 -24.02
C ILE A 134 -9.32 -0.50 -25.14
N ARG A 135 -8.05 -0.65 -24.84
CA ARG A 135 -7.00 -0.93 -25.82
C ARG A 135 -6.93 -2.42 -26.23
N PHE A 136 -7.45 -3.30 -25.38
CA PHE A 136 -7.54 -4.74 -25.64
C PHE A 136 -8.88 -5.18 -26.26
N LYS A 137 -9.80 -4.26 -26.50
CA LYS A 137 -11.07 -4.48 -27.22
C LYS A 137 -10.96 -4.01 -28.66
#